data_b55ccbb125cea00a9ed05a0aba649264
#
_entry.id   b55ccbb125cea00a9ed05a0aba649264
#
_cell.length_a   1.000
_cell.length_b   1.000
_cell.length_c   1.000
_cell.angle_alpha   90.00
_cell.angle_beta   90.00
_cell.angle_gamma   90.00
#
_symmetry.space_group_name_H-M   'P 1'
#
loop_
_entity.id
_entity.type
_entity.pdbx_description
1 polymer ?
#
loop_
_entity_poly.entity_id
_entity_poly.type
_entity_poly.pdbx_seq_one_letter_code
_entity_poly.pdbx_strand_id
1 'polypeptide(L)'
;MKWYFVVWTLAATGVRISELVQLRLPHVARGYVDITSKGNKVRRIYFPKRLQTQLLDWTRDRTSGPDTLFLNNNGQPISIRGVAKGLERMADSLGFDKHKMHPHAFRHFFAKKFLESRSDLSMLADLLGHESLDTTKIYLRMTSSEQQKIIDEVVNW
;
A
#
# COMPACT_ATOMS: atom_id res chain seq x y z
N MET A 1 4.61 17.52 1.71
CA MET A 1 3.22 17.01 1.72
C MET A 1 3.02 15.81 0.79
N LYS A 2 3.34 15.88 -0.51
CA LYS A 2 3.18 14.77 -1.49
C LYS A 2 3.73 13.42 -1.00
N TRP A 3 4.98 13.38 -0.53
CA TRP A 3 5.64 12.14 -0.10
C TRP A 3 4.99 11.50 1.12
N TYR A 4 4.42 12.28 2.01
CA TYR A 4 3.60 11.77 3.11
C TYR A 4 2.42 10.93 2.57
N PHE A 5 1.70 11.45 1.57
CA PHE A 5 0.57 10.73 0.98
C PHE A 5 0.99 9.53 0.13
N VAL A 6 2.15 9.61 -0.56
CA VAL A 6 2.71 8.44 -1.27
C VAL A 6 2.99 7.30 -0.30
N VAL A 7 3.72 7.58 0.78
CA VAL A 7 4.05 6.58 1.82
C VAL A 7 2.79 6.04 2.49
N TRP A 8 1.88 6.93 2.88
CA TRP A 8 0.65 6.50 3.53
C TRP A 8 -0.22 5.64 2.61
N THR A 9 -0.34 5.98 1.33
CA THR A 9 -1.08 5.16 0.36
C THR A 9 -0.44 3.79 0.19
N LEU A 10 0.88 3.70 0.02
CA LEU A 10 1.59 2.43 -0.06
C LEU A 10 1.36 1.55 1.18
N ALA A 11 1.51 2.15 2.37
CA ALA A 11 1.40 1.44 3.65
C ALA A 11 -0.04 1.03 4.01
N ALA A 12 -1.04 1.82 3.62
CA ALA A 12 -2.44 1.61 3.99
C ALA A 12 -3.23 0.77 2.98
N THR A 13 -2.71 0.57 1.76
CA THR A 13 -3.42 -0.17 0.70
C THR A 13 -2.67 -1.39 0.20
N GLY A 14 -1.38 -1.50 0.51
CA GLY A 14 -0.52 -2.57 -0.01
C GLY A 14 -0.35 -2.57 -1.54
N VAL A 15 -0.63 -1.44 -2.19
CA VAL A 15 -0.56 -1.28 -3.65
C VAL A 15 0.89 -1.46 -4.15
N ARG A 16 1.05 -2.04 -5.35
CA ARG A 16 2.37 -2.09 -6.01
C ARG A 16 2.73 -0.71 -6.56
N ILE A 17 4.03 -0.42 -6.69
CA ILE A 17 4.49 0.86 -7.25
C ILE A 17 3.93 1.13 -8.66
N SER A 18 3.84 0.11 -9.49
CA SER A 18 3.27 0.22 -10.85
C SER A 18 1.77 0.52 -10.85
N GLU A 19 1.07 0.14 -9.81
CA GLU A 19 -0.34 0.42 -9.59
C GLU A 19 -0.53 1.80 -8.96
N LEU A 20 0.34 2.19 -8.01
CA LEU A 20 0.32 3.50 -7.36
C LEU A 20 0.33 4.66 -8.37
N VAL A 21 1.18 4.56 -9.39
CA VAL A 21 1.31 5.63 -10.42
C VAL A 21 0.09 5.71 -11.34
N GLN A 22 -0.79 4.72 -11.34
CA GLN A 22 -2.04 4.68 -12.10
C GLN A 22 -3.25 5.15 -11.30
N LEU A 23 -3.10 5.42 -10.00
CA LEU A 23 -4.21 5.91 -9.18
C LEU A 23 -4.66 7.30 -9.64
N ARG A 24 -5.97 7.50 -9.64
CA ARG A 24 -6.62 8.73 -10.11
C ARG A 24 -7.54 9.31 -9.04
N LEU A 25 -7.87 10.59 -9.16
CA LEU A 25 -8.79 11.28 -8.26
C LEU A 25 -10.18 10.61 -8.18
N PRO A 26 -10.80 10.17 -9.31
CA PRO A 26 -12.08 9.46 -9.25
C PRO A 26 -12.01 8.13 -8.46
N HIS A 27 -10.86 7.44 -8.46
CA HIS A 27 -10.67 6.24 -7.64
C HIS A 27 -10.73 6.56 -6.15
N VAL A 28 -10.07 7.64 -5.74
CA VAL A 28 -10.10 8.10 -4.35
C VAL A 28 -11.52 8.54 -3.96
N ALA A 29 -12.20 9.30 -4.81
CA ALA A 29 -13.57 9.76 -4.56
C ALA A 29 -14.53 8.57 -4.34
N ARG A 30 -14.40 7.53 -5.16
CA ARG A 30 -15.20 6.30 -5.06
C ARG A 30 -14.81 5.43 -3.86
N GLY A 31 -13.57 5.54 -3.35
CA GLY A 31 -13.05 4.77 -2.22
C GLY A 31 -12.38 3.45 -2.61
N TYR A 32 -12.32 3.11 -3.89
CA TYR A 32 -11.66 1.90 -4.39
C TYR A 32 -11.26 2.03 -5.87
N VAL A 33 -10.40 1.11 -6.31
CA VAL A 33 -10.07 0.92 -7.72
C VAL A 33 -9.93 -0.58 -8.02
N ASP A 34 -10.46 -1.00 -9.17
CA ASP A 34 -10.29 -2.35 -9.69
C ASP A 34 -9.08 -2.36 -10.63
N ILE A 35 -8.10 -3.20 -10.33
CA ILE A 35 -6.86 -3.33 -11.10
C ILE A 35 -6.79 -4.72 -11.71
N THR A 36 -6.60 -4.77 -13.02
CA THR A 36 -6.34 -6.02 -13.73
C THR A 36 -4.86 -6.38 -13.61
N SER A 37 -4.59 -7.55 -13.04
CA SER A 37 -3.25 -8.11 -12.92
C SER A 37 -3.00 -9.15 -14.03
N LYS A 38 -1.76 -9.67 -14.07
CA LYS A 38 -1.36 -10.72 -15.02
C LYS A 38 -2.36 -11.89 -14.98
N GLY A 39 -2.76 -12.40 -16.14
CA GLY A 39 -3.75 -13.47 -16.25
C GLY A 39 -5.21 -13.00 -16.20
N ASN A 40 -5.46 -11.72 -16.48
CA ASN A 40 -6.80 -11.11 -16.51
C ASN A 40 -7.59 -11.18 -15.19
N LYS A 41 -6.89 -11.40 -14.07
CA LYS A 41 -7.49 -11.38 -12.73
C LYS A 41 -7.66 -9.94 -12.27
N VAL A 42 -8.88 -9.60 -11.86
CA VAL A 42 -9.20 -8.30 -11.27
C VAL A 42 -9.09 -8.41 -9.76
N ARG A 43 -8.35 -7.49 -9.15
CA ARG A 43 -8.38 -7.27 -7.70
C ARG A 43 -8.82 -5.87 -7.37
N ARG A 44 -9.48 -5.71 -6.25
CA ARG A 44 -9.90 -4.40 -5.74
C ARG A 44 -8.93 -3.90 -4.69
N ILE A 45 -8.47 -2.66 -4.86
CA ILE A 45 -7.70 -1.90 -3.87
C ILE A 45 -8.69 -0.94 -3.20
N TYR A 46 -8.75 -0.99 -1.87
CA TYR A 46 -9.60 -0.12 -1.06
C TYR A 46 -8.77 1.02 -0.46
N PHE A 47 -9.34 2.22 -0.47
CA PHE A 47 -8.82 3.34 0.29
C PHE A 47 -9.48 3.36 1.68
N PRO A 48 -8.73 3.15 2.78
CA PRO A 48 -9.30 3.33 4.12
C PRO A 48 -9.92 4.72 4.26
N LYS A 49 -11.06 4.81 4.93
CA LYS A 49 -11.86 6.06 4.99
C LYS A 49 -11.05 7.28 5.41
N ARG A 50 -10.18 7.12 6.41
CA ARG A 50 -9.31 8.19 6.87
C ARG A 50 -8.33 8.66 5.78
N LEU A 51 -7.72 7.73 5.05
CA LEU A 51 -6.82 8.07 3.93
C LEU A 51 -7.60 8.74 2.81
N GLN A 52 -8.77 8.19 2.44
CA GLN A 52 -9.65 8.76 1.42
C GLN A 52 -9.95 10.23 1.70
N THR A 53 -10.44 10.54 2.90
CA THR A 53 -10.77 11.92 3.30
C THR A 53 -9.57 12.85 3.18
N GLN A 54 -8.42 12.44 3.70
CA GLN A 54 -7.21 13.26 3.66
C GLN A 54 -6.66 13.47 2.24
N LEU A 55 -6.77 12.46 1.36
CA LEU A 55 -6.38 12.60 -0.04
C LEU A 55 -7.30 13.56 -0.79
N LEU A 56 -8.61 13.49 -0.55
CA LEU A 56 -9.58 14.42 -1.14
C LEU A 56 -9.33 15.86 -0.68
N ASP A 57 -9.09 16.07 0.61
CA ASP A 57 -8.74 17.38 1.14
C ASP A 57 -7.43 17.91 0.55
N TRP A 58 -6.41 17.08 0.48
CA TRP A 58 -5.11 17.46 -0.10
C TRP A 58 -5.18 17.83 -1.57
N THR A 59 -6.10 17.25 -2.32
CA THR A 59 -6.25 17.48 -3.76
C THR A 59 -7.38 18.45 -4.11
N ARG A 60 -8.08 18.99 -3.10
CA ARG A 60 -9.27 19.84 -3.28
C ARG A 60 -9.05 21.02 -4.24
N ASP A 61 -7.94 21.70 -4.10
CA ASP A 61 -7.63 22.91 -4.85
C ASP A 61 -7.04 22.63 -6.24
N ARG A 62 -6.90 21.35 -6.58
CA ARG A 62 -6.37 20.93 -7.89
C ARG A 62 -7.49 20.89 -8.93
N THR A 63 -7.79 22.07 -9.51
CA THR A 63 -8.90 22.27 -10.46
C THR A 63 -8.53 22.03 -11.92
N SER A 64 -7.24 21.86 -12.24
CA SER A 64 -6.74 21.67 -13.59
C SER A 64 -5.60 20.66 -13.65
N GLY A 65 -5.30 20.17 -14.83
CA GLY A 65 -4.24 19.18 -15.09
C GLY A 65 -4.73 17.73 -15.06
N PRO A 66 -3.80 16.76 -15.09
CA PRO A 66 -4.14 15.34 -15.10
C PRO A 66 -4.92 14.91 -13.86
N ASP A 67 -5.87 13.99 -14.01
CA ASP A 67 -6.64 13.40 -12.91
C ASP A 67 -5.84 12.35 -12.10
N THR A 68 -4.60 12.07 -12.49
CA THR A 68 -3.68 11.18 -11.77
C THR A 68 -3.46 11.68 -10.35
N LEU A 69 -3.52 10.79 -9.36
CA LEU A 69 -3.43 11.15 -7.94
C LEU A 69 -2.10 11.83 -7.60
N PHE A 70 -0.99 11.26 -8.06
CA PHE A 70 0.36 11.76 -7.75
C PHE A 70 1.02 12.38 -9.00
N LEU A 71 1.43 13.63 -8.86
CA LEU A 71 2.12 14.38 -9.90
C LEU A 71 3.59 14.61 -9.52
N ASN A 72 4.45 14.72 -10.54
CA ASN A 72 5.83 15.17 -10.37
C ASN A 72 5.88 16.70 -10.13
N ASN A 73 7.07 17.27 -10.07
CA ASN A 73 7.24 18.71 -9.81
C ASN A 73 6.82 19.60 -11.00
N ASN A 74 6.67 19.01 -12.19
CA ASN A 74 6.24 19.71 -13.41
C ASN A 74 4.73 19.56 -13.65
N GLY A 75 3.96 19.05 -12.67
CA GLY A 75 2.52 18.86 -12.80
C GLY A 75 2.12 17.68 -13.71
N GLN A 76 3.05 16.81 -14.10
CA GLN A 76 2.79 15.62 -14.91
C GLN A 76 2.68 14.38 -14.02
N PRO A 77 2.02 13.30 -14.48
CA PRO A 77 1.96 12.03 -13.74
C PRO A 77 3.34 11.58 -13.29
N ILE A 78 3.46 11.17 -12.02
CA ILE A 78 4.72 10.67 -11.48
C ILE A 78 5.05 9.30 -12.10
N SER A 79 6.32 9.08 -12.44
CA SER A 79 6.77 7.77 -12.94
C SER A 79 7.18 6.83 -11.81
N ILE A 80 7.22 5.52 -12.10
CA ILE A 80 7.74 4.49 -11.18
C ILE A 80 9.14 4.88 -10.66
N ARG A 81 10.04 5.28 -11.56
CA ARG A 81 11.38 5.74 -11.22
C ARG A 81 11.35 7.01 -10.36
N GLY A 82 10.39 7.91 -10.63
CA GLY A 82 10.19 9.13 -9.83
C GLY A 82 9.78 8.81 -8.40
N VAL A 83 8.89 7.84 -8.20
CA VAL A 83 8.49 7.37 -6.86
C VAL A 83 9.68 6.73 -6.14
N ALA A 84 10.39 5.79 -6.78
CA ALA A 84 11.54 5.11 -6.18
C ALA A 84 12.62 6.10 -5.71
N LYS A 85 13.05 7.00 -6.61
CA LYS A 85 14.05 8.05 -6.26
C LYS A 85 13.56 9.03 -5.20
N GLY A 86 12.26 9.31 -5.16
CA GLY A 86 11.69 10.18 -4.14
C GLY A 86 11.71 9.54 -2.76
N LEU A 87 11.41 8.26 -2.66
CA LEU A 87 11.50 7.49 -1.41
C LEU A 87 12.95 7.39 -0.92
N GLU A 88 13.91 7.13 -1.82
CA GLU A 88 15.34 7.13 -1.50
C GLU A 88 15.78 8.47 -0.90
N ARG A 89 15.45 9.58 -1.57
CA ARG A 89 15.80 10.93 -1.08
C ARG A 89 15.13 11.25 0.26
N MET A 90 13.91 10.79 0.47
CA MET A 90 13.22 10.97 1.74
C MET A 90 13.91 10.15 2.85
N ALA A 91 14.32 8.91 2.56
CA ALA A 91 15.08 8.09 3.50
C ALA A 91 16.39 8.79 3.91
N ASP A 92 17.14 9.29 2.91
CA ASP A 92 18.38 10.04 3.16
C ASP A 92 18.16 11.27 4.04
N SER A 93 17.12 12.06 3.73
CA SER A 93 16.84 13.30 4.48
C SER A 93 16.40 13.06 5.93
N LEU A 94 15.83 11.90 6.21
CA LEU A 94 15.35 11.51 7.53
C LEU A 94 16.33 10.60 8.29
N GLY A 95 17.47 10.25 7.70
CA GLY A 95 18.44 9.34 8.28
C GLY A 95 17.96 7.88 8.38
N PHE A 96 16.99 7.48 7.55
CA PHE A 96 16.53 6.12 7.49
C PHE A 96 17.36 5.28 6.51
N ASP A 97 17.42 3.98 6.80
CA ASP A 97 18.00 3.00 5.88
C ASP A 97 17.17 2.91 4.59
N LYS A 98 17.81 3.21 3.45
CA LYS A 98 17.18 3.13 2.10
C LYS A 98 16.58 1.76 1.82
N HIS A 99 17.20 0.69 2.33
CA HIS A 99 16.72 -0.68 2.17
C HIS A 99 15.40 -0.95 2.89
N LYS A 100 14.99 -0.06 3.81
CA LYS A 100 13.70 -0.14 4.51
C LYS A 100 12.65 0.79 3.95
N MET A 101 13.03 1.79 3.14
CA MET A 101 12.11 2.76 2.54
C MET A 101 11.92 2.54 1.04
N HIS A 102 11.43 1.37 0.66
CA HIS A 102 11.12 1.04 -0.73
C HIS A 102 9.68 0.47 -0.83
N PRO A 103 9.05 0.50 -2.01
CA PRO A 103 7.63 0.14 -2.16
C PRO A 103 7.26 -1.25 -1.64
N HIS A 104 8.14 -2.25 -1.82
CA HIS A 104 7.90 -3.59 -1.30
C HIS A 104 7.91 -3.65 0.23
N ALA A 105 8.72 -2.82 0.91
CA ALA A 105 8.72 -2.75 2.36
C ALA A 105 7.36 -2.27 2.90
N PHE A 106 6.73 -1.28 2.26
CA PHE A 106 5.39 -0.82 2.64
C PHE A 106 4.32 -1.87 2.40
N ARG A 107 4.43 -2.64 1.32
CA ARG A 107 3.53 -3.76 1.05
C ARG A 107 3.69 -4.89 2.08
N HIS A 108 4.93 -5.21 2.48
CA HIS A 108 5.20 -6.12 3.59
C HIS A 108 4.62 -5.60 4.90
N PHE A 109 4.78 -4.32 5.17
CA PHE A 109 4.19 -3.68 6.35
C PHE A 109 2.66 -3.82 6.36
N PHE A 110 1.99 -3.52 5.23
CA PHE A 110 0.54 -3.71 5.10
C PHE A 110 0.13 -5.16 5.41
N ALA A 111 0.80 -6.13 4.78
CA ALA A 111 0.50 -7.53 4.96
C ALA A 111 0.67 -7.98 6.42
N LYS A 112 1.77 -7.59 7.06
CA LYS A 112 2.04 -7.91 8.47
C LYS A 112 0.99 -7.29 9.38
N LYS A 113 0.67 -6.01 9.20
CA LYS A 113 -0.34 -5.32 10.01
C LYS A 113 -1.75 -5.89 9.81
N PHE A 114 -2.09 -6.29 8.59
CA PHE A 114 -3.36 -6.95 8.31
C PHE A 114 -3.47 -8.28 9.08
N LEU A 115 -2.43 -9.12 9.03
CA LEU A 115 -2.42 -10.41 9.74
C LEU A 115 -2.38 -10.27 11.27
N GLU A 116 -1.74 -9.24 11.79
CA GLU A 116 -1.78 -8.91 13.23
C GLU A 116 -3.21 -8.57 13.69
N SER A 117 -4.01 -7.94 12.83
CA SER A 117 -5.39 -7.55 13.15
C SER A 117 -6.41 -8.62 12.78
N ARG A 118 -6.15 -9.38 11.74
CA ARG A 118 -7.02 -10.41 11.17
C ARG A 118 -6.16 -11.54 10.64
N SER A 119 -6.17 -12.68 11.28
CA SER A 119 -5.40 -13.86 10.84
C SER A 119 -5.98 -14.54 9.58
N ASP A 120 -6.59 -13.77 8.68
CA ASP A 120 -7.21 -14.26 7.45
C ASP A 120 -6.23 -14.14 6.27
N LEU A 121 -5.50 -15.23 6.05
CA LEU A 121 -4.52 -15.32 4.98
C LEU A 121 -5.15 -15.31 3.59
N SER A 122 -6.34 -15.90 3.44
CA SER A 122 -7.06 -15.96 2.17
C SER A 122 -7.50 -14.57 1.74
N MET A 123 -8.11 -13.81 2.66
CA MET A 123 -8.48 -12.43 2.40
C MET A 123 -7.27 -11.55 2.09
N LEU A 124 -6.15 -11.74 2.79
CA LEU A 124 -4.91 -11.00 2.49
C LEU A 124 -4.39 -11.34 1.09
N ALA A 125 -4.41 -12.63 0.69
CA ALA A 125 -3.99 -13.04 -0.65
C ALA A 125 -4.83 -12.37 -1.74
N ASP A 126 -6.13 -12.30 -1.55
CA ASP A 126 -7.05 -11.61 -2.47
C ASP A 126 -6.76 -10.11 -2.54
N LEU A 127 -6.62 -9.43 -1.40
CA LEU A 127 -6.30 -8.01 -1.32
C LEU A 127 -4.95 -7.67 -1.98
N LEU A 128 -3.97 -8.55 -1.86
CA LEU A 128 -2.66 -8.37 -2.48
C LEU A 128 -2.63 -8.85 -3.93
N GLY A 129 -3.62 -9.63 -4.39
CA GLY A 129 -3.64 -10.23 -5.72
C GLY A 129 -2.50 -11.21 -5.91
N HIS A 130 -2.28 -12.09 -4.93
CA HIS A 130 -1.35 -13.20 -5.03
C HIS A 130 -2.05 -14.37 -5.76
N GLU A 131 -1.35 -14.99 -6.72
CA GLU A 131 -1.88 -16.14 -7.45
C GLU A 131 -1.90 -17.41 -6.60
N SER A 132 -1.06 -17.46 -5.57
CA SER A 132 -0.89 -18.58 -4.67
C SER A 132 -0.85 -18.12 -3.22
N LEU A 133 -1.46 -18.90 -2.33
CA LEU A 133 -1.34 -18.72 -0.88
C LEU A 133 0.11 -18.88 -0.40
N ASP A 134 0.93 -19.64 -1.13
CA ASP A 134 2.35 -19.82 -0.79
C ASP A 134 3.12 -18.50 -0.79
N THR A 135 2.82 -17.61 -1.74
CA THR A 135 3.40 -16.26 -1.77
C THR A 135 2.97 -15.43 -0.55
N THR A 136 1.78 -15.68 -0.02
CA THR A 136 1.26 -14.97 1.15
C THR A 136 1.75 -15.59 2.46
N LYS A 137 2.03 -16.89 2.49
CA LYS A 137 2.58 -17.60 3.66
C LYS A 137 3.93 -17.06 4.14
N ILE A 138 4.70 -16.37 3.29
CA ILE A 138 5.95 -15.71 3.72
C ILE A 138 5.71 -14.70 4.86
N TYR A 139 4.51 -14.12 4.95
CA TYR A 139 4.13 -13.18 6.01
C TYR A 139 3.74 -13.88 7.31
N LEU A 140 3.51 -15.20 7.27
CA LEU A 140 3.20 -16.03 8.45
C LEU A 140 4.45 -16.51 9.19
N ARG A 141 5.65 -16.14 8.78
CA ARG A 141 6.87 -16.47 9.52
C ARG A 141 6.90 -15.70 10.83
N MET A 142 6.19 -16.25 11.80
CA MET A 142 6.18 -15.78 13.17
C MET A 142 7.32 -16.42 13.95
N THR A 143 7.91 -15.67 14.89
CA THR A 143 8.83 -16.24 15.87
C THR A 143 8.08 -17.23 16.78
N SER A 144 8.80 -18.14 17.41
CA SER A 144 8.18 -19.09 18.36
C SER A 144 7.45 -18.39 19.50
N SER A 145 7.93 -17.22 19.94
CA SER A 145 7.27 -16.41 20.97
C SER A 145 5.97 -15.78 20.49
N GLU A 146 5.91 -15.32 19.22
CA GLU A 146 4.67 -14.81 18.61
C GLU A 146 3.63 -15.93 18.44
N GLN A 147 4.06 -17.14 18.03
CA GLN A 147 3.18 -18.29 17.93
C GLN A 147 2.63 -18.72 19.30
N GLN A 148 3.49 -18.77 20.31
CA GLN A 148 3.07 -19.10 21.68
C GLN A 148 2.02 -18.11 22.20
N LYS A 149 2.24 -16.82 22.00
CA LYS A 149 1.30 -15.78 22.42
C LYS A 149 -0.08 -15.96 21.79
N ILE A 150 -0.14 -16.30 20.50
CA ILE A 150 -1.40 -16.57 19.80
C ILE A 150 -2.08 -17.82 20.38
N ILE A 151 -1.33 -18.88 20.65
CA ILE A 151 -1.88 -20.09 21.27
C ILE A 151 -2.48 -19.75 22.63
N ASP A 152 -1.77 -18.96 23.45
CA ASP A 152 -2.25 -18.55 24.78
C ASP A 152 -3.51 -17.67 24.72
N GLU A 153 -3.66 -16.86 23.66
CA GLU A 153 -4.84 -16.01 23.45
C GLU A 153 -6.05 -16.79 22.89
N VAL A 154 -5.80 -17.75 22.00
CA VAL A 154 -6.86 -18.48 21.27
C VAL A 154 -7.30 -19.73 21.99
N VAL A 155 -6.36 -20.47 22.58
CA VAL A 155 -6.63 -21.75 23.27
C VAL A 155 -6.73 -21.48 24.76
N ASN A 156 -7.90 -21.03 25.19
CA ASN A 156 -8.18 -20.66 26.58
C ASN A 156 -9.16 -21.60 27.28
N TRP A 157 -9.39 -22.78 26.71
CA TRP A 157 -10.16 -23.88 27.29
C TRP A 157 -9.30 -24.96 27.89
#